data_19244563d5f8557bc58397142049e1bc
#
_entry.id   19244563d5f8557bc58397142049e1bc
#
_cell.length_a   1.000
_cell.length_b   1.000
_cell.length_c   1.000
_cell.angle_alpha   90.00
_cell.angle_beta   90.00
_cell.angle_gamma   90.00
#
_symmetry.space_group_name_H-M   'P 1'
#
loop_
_entity.id
_entity.type
_entity.pdbx_description
1 polymer ?
#
loop_
_entity_poly.entity_id
_entity_poly.type
_entity_poly.pdbx_seq_one_letter_code
_entity_poly.pdbx_strand_id
1 'polypeptide(L)'
;NFRQAGITEYEKIDLEDYESQAGIDLSEYVSYRFYYDSDGLKIEGYFSAPKDLLDGQKTSCLIYNHGGNQDYGALENIETCFYAYQLHTICIASNYRGCGSSEGEDQFGGADVDDVIRLLDLCEQFSYIDEDAINMMGISRGGMMTYEVLRRDERVHKAVVVSGLSDCFMSYEERSDMQTIFDSLVGGSPEEMP
;
A
#
# COMPACT_ATOMS: atom_id res chain seq x y z
N ASN A 1 -4.37 -17.77 -1.67
CA ASN A 1 -3.14 -18.58 -1.72
C ASN A 1 -2.06 -17.78 -2.47
N PHE A 2 -1.06 -17.25 -1.76
CA PHE A 2 0.01 -16.41 -2.32
C PHE A 2 0.71 -17.03 -3.54
N ARG A 3 0.97 -18.33 -3.51
CA ARG A 3 1.61 -19.02 -4.65
C ARG A 3 0.77 -19.02 -5.92
N GLN A 4 -0.56 -19.05 -5.82
CA GLN A 4 -1.45 -18.94 -6.98
C GLN A 4 -1.43 -17.54 -7.58
N ALA A 5 -1.25 -16.52 -6.74
CA ALA A 5 -1.06 -15.14 -7.17
C ALA A 5 0.38 -14.83 -7.68
N GLY A 6 1.25 -15.84 -7.75
CA GLY A 6 2.62 -15.67 -8.21
C GLY A 6 3.60 -15.16 -7.13
N ILE A 7 3.15 -15.03 -5.89
CA ILE A 7 3.99 -14.64 -4.76
C ILE A 7 4.69 -15.90 -4.22
N THR A 8 6.01 -15.94 -4.35
CA THR A 8 6.82 -17.10 -3.96
C THR A 8 7.55 -16.91 -2.63
N GLU A 9 7.76 -15.68 -2.23
CA GLU A 9 8.44 -15.31 -0.99
C GLU A 9 7.48 -14.58 -0.05
N TYR A 10 7.15 -15.22 1.06
CA TYR A 10 6.30 -14.64 2.10
C TYR A 10 6.57 -15.31 3.45
N GLU A 11 6.35 -14.57 4.51
CA GLU A 11 6.42 -15.05 5.89
C GLU A 11 5.20 -14.62 6.68
N LYS A 12 4.73 -15.51 7.58
CA LYS A 12 3.68 -15.18 8.53
C LYS A 12 4.27 -14.33 9.65
N ILE A 13 3.57 -13.27 10.00
CA ILE A 13 3.94 -12.38 11.10
C ILE A 13 3.24 -12.84 12.36
N ASP A 14 3.98 -12.86 13.48
CA ASP A 14 3.41 -13.05 14.81
C ASP A 14 2.74 -11.76 15.28
N LEU A 15 1.52 -11.85 15.75
CA LEU A 15 0.72 -10.71 16.20
C LEU A 15 0.66 -10.56 17.72
N GLU A 16 1.31 -11.45 18.50
CA GLU A 16 1.21 -11.46 19.97
C GLU A 16 1.65 -10.14 20.61
N ASP A 17 2.74 -9.56 20.12
CA ASP A 17 3.23 -8.27 20.64
C ASP A 17 2.26 -7.13 20.35
N TYR A 18 1.67 -7.10 19.16
CA TYR A 18 0.69 -6.09 18.77
C TYR A 18 -0.64 -6.28 19.53
N GLU A 19 -1.12 -7.50 19.68
CA GLU A 19 -2.27 -7.83 20.53
C GLU A 19 -2.09 -7.28 21.95
N SER A 20 -0.93 -7.56 22.55
CA SER A 20 -0.60 -7.13 23.90
C SER A 20 -0.56 -5.61 24.05
N GLN A 21 0.05 -4.92 23.11
CA GLN A 21 0.19 -3.45 23.13
C GLN A 21 -1.13 -2.74 22.88
N ALA A 22 -1.93 -3.24 21.94
CA ALA A 22 -3.21 -2.64 21.55
C ALA A 22 -4.37 -3.06 22.46
N GLY A 23 -4.22 -4.14 23.24
CA GLY A 23 -5.29 -4.66 24.10
C GLY A 23 -6.48 -5.21 23.32
N ILE A 24 -6.22 -5.80 22.14
CA ILE A 24 -7.23 -6.38 21.25
C ILE A 24 -6.95 -7.86 21.02
N ASP A 25 -7.96 -8.64 20.66
CA ASP A 25 -7.83 -10.07 20.32
C ASP A 25 -7.67 -10.21 18.80
N LEU A 26 -6.51 -10.70 18.36
CA LEU A 26 -6.19 -10.99 16.97
C LEU A 26 -6.05 -12.47 16.66
N SER A 27 -6.49 -13.35 17.57
CA SER A 27 -6.41 -14.80 17.41
C SER A 27 -7.06 -15.31 16.12
N GLU A 28 -8.12 -14.61 15.64
CA GLU A 28 -8.83 -14.90 14.39
C GLU A 28 -8.32 -14.11 13.18
N TYR A 29 -7.13 -13.48 13.29
CA TYR A 29 -6.51 -12.74 12.21
C TYR A 29 -5.21 -13.41 11.76
N VAL A 30 -4.81 -13.10 10.53
CA VAL A 30 -3.50 -13.47 9.99
C VAL A 30 -2.85 -12.25 9.37
N SER A 31 -1.53 -12.17 9.50
CA SER A 31 -0.72 -11.15 8.85
C SER A 31 0.49 -11.78 8.20
N TYR A 32 0.86 -11.27 7.03
CA TYR A 32 2.00 -11.74 6.25
C TYR A 32 2.77 -10.56 5.69
N ARG A 33 4.10 -10.67 5.72
CA ARG A 33 4.99 -9.93 4.84
C ARG A 33 5.22 -10.77 3.58
N PHE A 34 5.20 -10.14 2.43
CA PHE A 34 5.46 -10.83 1.16
C PHE A 34 6.25 -9.95 0.21
N TYR A 35 6.82 -10.58 -0.80
CA TYR A 35 7.49 -9.88 -1.88
C TYR A 35 6.85 -10.23 -3.22
N TYR A 36 6.73 -9.24 -4.09
CA TYR A 36 6.16 -9.38 -5.42
C TYR A 36 7.01 -8.66 -6.46
N ASP A 37 6.90 -9.09 -7.71
CA ASP A 37 7.57 -8.45 -8.84
C ASP A 37 6.75 -7.26 -9.34
N SER A 38 7.42 -6.12 -9.50
CA SER A 38 6.92 -4.93 -10.17
C SER A 38 8.04 -4.36 -11.02
N ASP A 39 7.89 -4.36 -12.33
CA ASP A 39 8.89 -3.93 -13.32
C ASP A 39 10.27 -4.62 -13.19
N GLY A 40 10.29 -5.87 -12.74
CA GLY A 40 11.51 -6.63 -12.47
C GLY A 40 12.19 -6.28 -11.15
N LEU A 41 11.57 -5.46 -10.31
CA LEU A 41 12.02 -5.14 -8.96
C LEU A 41 11.28 -6.00 -7.93
N LYS A 42 11.97 -6.40 -6.88
CA LYS A 42 11.40 -7.10 -5.74
C LYS A 42 10.83 -6.07 -4.76
N ILE A 43 9.51 -5.99 -4.68
CA ILE A 43 8.80 -5.02 -3.85
C ILE A 43 8.21 -5.71 -2.63
N GLU A 44 8.43 -5.11 -1.46
CA GLU A 44 7.86 -5.55 -0.18
C GLU A 44 6.41 -5.12 -0.05
N GLY A 45 5.59 -6.03 0.47
CA GLY A 45 4.19 -5.75 0.77
C GLY A 45 3.72 -6.46 2.04
N TYR A 46 2.59 -5.99 2.55
CA TYR A 46 1.94 -6.55 3.74
C TYR A 46 0.50 -6.93 3.43
N PHE A 47 0.06 -8.02 4.02
CA PHE A 47 -1.29 -8.55 3.88
C PHE A 47 -1.81 -8.95 5.26
N SER A 48 -2.99 -8.47 5.62
CA SER A 48 -3.68 -8.88 6.84
C SER A 48 -5.16 -9.14 6.57
N ALA A 49 -5.72 -10.14 7.24
CA ALA A 49 -7.12 -10.51 7.05
C ALA A 49 -7.70 -11.23 8.25
N PRO A 50 -9.02 -11.11 8.53
CA PRO A 50 -9.78 -12.06 9.30
C PRO A 50 -9.73 -13.44 8.62
N LYS A 51 -9.56 -14.52 9.41
CA LYS A 51 -9.45 -15.90 8.87
C LYS A 51 -10.73 -16.35 8.16
N ASP A 52 -11.89 -15.95 8.66
CA ASP A 52 -13.20 -16.30 8.11
C ASP A 52 -13.43 -15.75 6.68
N LEU A 53 -12.76 -14.64 6.31
CA LEU A 53 -12.83 -14.09 4.97
C LEU A 53 -11.96 -14.82 3.94
N LEU A 54 -11.12 -15.77 4.38
CA LEU A 54 -10.23 -16.54 3.50
C LEU A 54 -10.82 -17.87 3.04
N ASP A 55 -12.01 -18.24 3.54
CA ASP A 55 -12.65 -19.55 3.37
C ASP A 55 -13.73 -19.60 2.27
N GLY A 56 -13.50 -18.95 1.13
CA GLY A 56 -14.16 -19.34 -0.09
C GLY A 56 -15.31 -18.48 -0.62
N GLN A 57 -15.83 -17.49 0.10
CA GLN A 57 -16.71 -16.47 -0.50
C GLN A 57 -15.90 -15.25 -0.88
N LYS A 58 -16.14 -14.72 -2.07
CA LYS A 58 -15.51 -13.46 -2.49
C LYS A 58 -15.94 -12.32 -1.56
N THR A 59 -14.98 -11.54 -1.09
CA THR A 59 -15.17 -10.40 -0.20
C THR A 59 -14.39 -9.18 -0.68
N SER A 60 -14.73 -8.01 -0.15
CA SER A 60 -14.01 -6.78 -0.46
C SER A 60 -12.57 -6.81 0.04
N CYS A 61 -11.72 -6.04 -0.63
CA CYS A 61 -10.34 -5.81 -0.23
C CYS A 61 -10.07 -4.30 -0.11
N LEU A 62 -9.23 -3.92 0.84
CA LEU A 62 -8.69 -2.58 0.98
C LEU A 62 -7.21 -2.59 0.58
N ILE A 63 -6.83 -1.80 -0.42
CA ILE A 63 -5.43 -1.45 -0.68
C ILE A 63 -5.13 -0.18 0.12
N TYR A 64 -4.14 -0.26 1.01
CA TYR A 64 -3.71 0.86 1.83
C TYR A 64 -2.41 1.46 1.28
N ASN A 65 -2.43 2.75 0.99
CA ASN A 65 -1.29 3.52 0.53
C ASN A 65 -0.76 4.39 1.68
N HIS A 66 0.47 4.08 2.13
CA HIS A 66 1.11 4.79 3.24
C HIS A 66 1.67 6.15 2.83
N GLY A 67 1.89 7.00 3.82
CA GLY A 67 2.55 8.29 3.67
C GLY A 67 4.08 8.19 3.80
N GLY A 68 4.75 9.33 3.85
CA GLY A 68 6.20 9.40 4.01
C GLY A 68 6.96 9.21 2.69
N ASN A 69 8.27 8.99 2.80
CA ASN A 69 9.18 8.75 1.69
C ASN A 69 10.38 7.93 2.15
N GLN A 70 10.96 7.16 1.26
CA GLN A 70 12.05 6.25 1.58
C GLN A 70 11.71 5.42 2.84
N ASP A 71 12.59 5.39 3.85
CA ASP A 71 12.32 4.65 5.09
C ASP A 71 11.40 5.40 6.08
N TYR A 72 11.16 6.70 5.87
CA TYR A 72 10.24 7.45 6.73
C TYR A 72 8.80 7.11 6.40
N GLY A 73 8.13 6.47 7.34
CA GLY A 73 6.75 6.01 7.17
C GLY A 73 6.62 4.72 6.37
N ALA A 74 7.74 4.02 6.12
CA ALA A 74 7.68 2.67 5.58
C ALA A 74 6.78 1.78 6.47
N LEU A 75 5.99 0.94 5.80
CA LEU A 75 5.07 0.05 6.48
C LEU A 75 5.81 -0.98 7.33
N GLU A 76 5.23 -1.22 8.47
CA GLU A 76 5.36 -2.48 9.20
C GLU A 76 4.07 -3.28 9.01
N ASN A 77 3.86 -4.35 9.75
CA ASN A 77 2.61 -5.12 9.62
C ASN A 77 1.41 -4.49 10.34
N ILE A 78 1.65 -3.49 11.17
CA ILE A 78 0.66 -2.90 12.10
C ILE A 78 -0.48 -2.26 11.33
N GLU A 79 -0.17 -1.51 10.28
CA GLU A 79 -1.17 -0.74 9.54
C GLU A 79 -2.17 -1.63 8.84
N THR A 80 -1.71 -2.66 8.13
CA THR A 80 -2.63 -3.59 7.46
C THR A 80 -3.46 -4.40 8.45
N CYS A 81 -2.85 -4.79 9.58
CA CYS A 81 -3.55 -5.50 10.66
C CYS A 81 -4.60 -4.60 11.33
N PHE A 82 -4.25 -3.33 11.60
CA PHE A 82 -5.17 -2.34 12.15
C PHE A 82 -6.43 -2.19 11.28
N TYR A 83 -6.25 -1.96 9.97
CA TYR A 83 -7.40 -1.80 9.07
C TYR A 83 -8.18 -3.10 8.87
N ALA A 84 -7.50 -4.24 8.81
CA ALA A 84 -8.18 -5.54 8.75
C ALA A 84 -9.07 -5.76 9.97
N TYR A 85 -8.58 -5.41 11.17
CA TYR A 85 -9.32 -5.53 12.43
C TYR A 85 -10.48 -4.53 12.51
N GLN A 86 -10.22 -3.23 12.26
CA GLN A 86 -11.21 -2.17 12.42
C GLN A 86 -12.37 -2.27 11.44
N LEU A 87 -12.10 -2.73 10.22
CA LEU A 87 -13.06 -2.74 9.12
C LEU A 87 -13.59 -4.15 8.82
N HIS A 88 -13.08 -5.18 9.49
CA HIS A 88 -13.33 -6.59 9.19
C HIS A 88 -13.22 -6.85 7.68
N THR A 89 -12.05 -6.58 7.11
CA THR A 89 -11.76 -6.65 5.67
C THR A 89 -10.39 -7.26 5.42
N ILE A 90 -10.16 -7.71 4.19
CA ILE A 90 -8.80 -7.99 3.73
C ILE A 90 -8.10 -6.66 3.50
N CYS A 91 -6.91 -6.47 4.05
CA CYS A 91 -6.08 -5.30 3.81
C CYS A 91 -4.73 -5.72 3.22
N ILE A 92 -4.33 -5.08 2.13
CA ILE A 92 -3.05 -5.28 1.46
C ILE A 92 -2.38 -3.92 1.22
N ALA A 93 -1.06 -3.87 1.31
CA ALA A 93 -0.31 -2.64 1.12
C ALA A 93 1.07 -2.92 0.51
N SER A 94 1.60 -1.94 -0.20
CA SER A 94 2.95 -1.93 -0.76
C SER A 94 3.83 -0.96 0.01
N ASN A 95 5.10 -1.34 0.21
CA ASN A 95 6.13 -0.41 0.68
C ASN A 95 6.72 0.46 -0.45
N TYR A 96 6.22 0.32 -1.67
CA TYR A 96 6.71 0.95 -2.90
C TYR A 96 8.20 0.68 -3.15
N ARG A 97 8.68 0.92 -4.38
CA ARG A 97 10.12 0.86 -4.69
C ARG A 97 10.92 1.90 -3.91
N GLY A 98 12.11 1.52 -3.46
CA GLY A 98 12.98 2.41 -2.69
C GLY A 98 12.56 2.68 -1.25
N CYS A 99 11.53 1.97 -0.72
CA CYS A 99 11.08 2.08 0.66
C CYS A 99 11.17 0.73 1.38
N GLY A 100 11.54 0.74 2.66
CA GLY A 100 11.69 -0.48 3.46
C GLY A 100 12.69 -1.46 2.85
N SER A 101 12.26 -2.71 2.65
CA SER A 101 13.09 -3.75 2.01
C SER A 101 12.81 -3.90 0.50
N SER A 102 12.11 -2.96 -0.12
CA SER A 102 11.89 -2.94 -1.55
C SER A 102 13.13 -2.52 -2.33
N GLU A 103 13.34 -3.13 -3.49
CA GLU A 103 14.37 -2.70 -4.44
C GLU A 103 13.97 -1.41 -5.18
N GLY A 104 14.91 -0.83 -5.92
CA GLY A 104 14.71 0.37 -6.73
C GLY A 104 14.90 1.67 -5.96
N GLU A 105 14.36 2.75 -6.50
CA GLU A 105 14.47 4.10 -5.94
C GLU A 105 13.09 4.73 -5.80
N ASP A 106 12.88 5.45 -4.71
CA ASP A 106 11.66 6.21 -4.44
C ASP A 106 11.57 7.40 -5.41
N GLN A 107 10.47 7.50 -6.15
CA GLN A 107 10.24 8.54 -7.15
C GLN A 107 9.09 9.48 -6.78
N PHE A 108 8.54 9.34 -5.58
CA PHE A 108 7.51 10.20 -5.00
C PHE A 108 6.32 10.48 -5.94
N GLY A 109 5.68 9.41 -6.45
CA GLY A 109 4.54 9.48 -7.37
C GLY A 109 4.88 9.24 -8.86
N GLY A 110 6.10 8.79 -9.14
CA GLY A 110 6.54 8.34 -10.44
C GLY A 110 6.21 6.86 -10.71
N ALA A 111 7.22 6.05 -10.99
CA ALA A 111 7.05 4.62 -11.24
C ALA A 111 6.66 3.81 -9.99
N ASP A 112 6.80 4.35 -8.79
CA ASP A 112 6.27 3.78 -7.55
C ASP A 112 4.73 3.63 -7.54
N VAL A 113 4.01 4.37 -8.39
CA VAL A 113 2.57 4.17 -8.62
C VAL A 113 2.28 2.81 -9.28
N ASP A 114 3.18 2.33 -10.14
CA ASP A 114 3.03 1.05 -10.81
C ASP A 114 3.10 -0.12 -9.80
N ASP A 115 3.83 0.05 -8.70
CA ASP A 115 3.87 -0.93 -7.60
C ASP A 115 2.49 -1.10 -6.94
N VAL A 116 1.71 -0.02 -6.82
CA VAL A 116 0.34 -0.07 -6.32
C VAL A 116 -0.62 -0.66 -7.36
N ILE A 117 -0.48 -0.30 -8.64
CA ILE A 117 -1.26 -0.91 -9.73
C ILE A 117 -1.01 -2.41 -9.79
N ARG A 118 0.24 -2.85 -9.56
CA ARG A 118 0.57 -4.27 -9.47
C ARG A 118 -0.14 -4.99 -8.32
N LEU A 119 -0.46 -4.31 -7.20
CA LEU A 119 -1.30 -4.90 -6.15
C LEU A 119 -2.73 -5.16 -6.63
N LEU A 120 -3.30 -4.34 -7.51
CA LEU A 120 -4.61 -4.61 -8.13
C LEU A 120 -4.56 -5.93 -8.91
N ASP A 121 -3.50 -6.14 -9.72
CA ASP A 121 -3.31 -7.40 -10.45
C ASP A 121 -3.22 -8.61 -9.51
N LEU A 122 -2.54 -8.45 -8.36
CA LEU A 122 -2.44 -9.50 -7.36
C LEU A 122 -3.78 -9.79 -6.68
N CYS A 123 -4.56 -8.75 -6.38
CA CYS A 123 -5.90 -8.91 -5.80
C CYS A 123 -6.81 -9.77 -6.66
N GLU A 124 -6.78 -9.59 -7.99
CA GLU A 124 -7.54 -10.41 -8.95
C GLU A 124 -7.15 -11.89 -8.96
N GLN A 125 -5.94 -12.22 -8.52
CA GLN A 125 -5.46 -13.61 -8.45
C GLN A 125 -5.88 -14.33 -7.16
N PHE A 126 -6.39 -13.60 -6.15
CA PHE A 126 -6.89 -14.21 -4.92
C PHE A 126 -8.36 -14.62 -5.07
N SER A 127 -8.64 -15.92 -5.01
CA SER A 127 -9.99 -16.47 -5.23
C SER A 127 -11.07 -15.97 -4.25
N TYR A 128 -10.64 -15.43 -3.11
CA TYR A 128 -11.49 -14.88 -2.05
C TYR A 128 -11.65 -13.35 -2.11
N ILE A 129 -10.99 -12.67 -3.05
CA ILE A 129 -11.20 -11.24 -3.28
C ILE A 129 -12.20 -11.05 -4.41
N ASP A 130 -13.17 -10.16 -4.21
CA ASP A 130 -14.09 -9.72 -5.22
C ASP A 130 -13.44 -8.58 -6.03
N GLU A 131 -13.17 -8.84 -7.29
CA GLU A 131 -12.55 -7.89 -8.22
C GLU A 131 -13.38 -6.62 -8.43
N ASP A 132 -14.71 -6.71 -8.26
CA ASP A 132 -15.62 -5.56 -8.32
C ASP A 132 -15.71 -4.78 -6.99
N ALA A 133 -14.99 -5.21 -5.94
CA ALA A 133 -15.04 -4.61 -4.61
C ALA A 133 -13.64 -4.32 -4.02
N ILE A 134 -12.67 -4.02 -4.88
CA ILE A 134 -11.34 -3.56 -4.46
C ILE A 134 -11.43 -2.07 -4.14
N ASN A 135 -11.17 -1.72 -2.89
CA ASN A 135 -11.21 -0.35 -2.40
C ASN A 135 -9.78 0.15 -2.12
N MET A 136 -9.59 1.44 -2.09
CA MET A 136 -8.29 2.04 -1.84
C MET A 136 -8.37 3.15 -0.79
N MET A 137 -7.36 3.24 0.06
CA MET A 137 -7.23 4.34 1.02
C MET A 137 -5.79 4.82 1.04
N GLY A 138 -5.60 6.14 1.01
CA GLY A 138 -4.28 6.72 1.09
C GLY A 138 -4.20 7.89 2.06
N ILE A 139 -3.08 7.99 2.78
CA ILE A 139 -2.82 9.05 3.74
C ILE A 139 -1.59 9.85 3.29
N SER A 140 -1.66 11.19 3.32
CA SER A 140 -0.55 12.07 2.96
C SER A 140 -0.04 11.78 1.54
N ARG A 141 1.24 11.41 1.34
CA ARG A 141 1.76 10.91 0.06
C ARG A 141 0.90 9.78 -0.50
N GLY A 142 0.46 8.84 0.35
CA GLY A 142 -0.41 7.73 -0.08
C GLY A 142 -1.74 8.21 -0.67
N GLY A 143 -2.20 9.40 -0.27
CA GLY A 143 -3.34 10.06 -0.92
C GLY A 143 -3.02 10.51 -2.35
N MET A 144 -1.84 11.05 -2.60
CA MET A 144 -1.34 11.36 -3.95
C MET A 144 -1.22 10.08 -4.78
N MET A 145 -0.63 9.01 -4.22
CA MET A 145 -0.56 7.70 -4.87
C MET A 145 -1.95 7.18 -5.26
N THR A 146 -2.94 7.36 -4.38
CA THR A 146 -4.34 7.00 -4.66
C THR A 146 -4.90 7.80 -5.84
N TYR A 147 -4.68 9.13 -5.91
CA TYR A 147 -5.11 9.93 -7.04
C TYR A 147 -4.45 9.47 -8.36
N GLU A 148 -3.16 9.17 -8.32
CA GLU A 148 -2.43 8.69 -9.51
C GLU A 148 -2.90 7.31 -9.98
N VAL A 149 -3.21 6.40 -9.06
CA VAL A 149 -3.82 5.10 -9.42
C VAL A 149 -5.18 5.32 -10.07
N LEU A 150 -6.07 6.12 -9.46
CA LEU A 150 -7.41 6.41 -10.02
C LEU A 150 -7.36 7.06 -11.40
N ARG A 151 -6.30 7.80 -11.70
CA ARG A 151 -6.08 8.40 -13.03
C ARG A 151 -5.67 7.36 -14.08
N ARG A 152 -4.99 6.28 -13.67
CA ARG A 152 -4.37 5.28 -14.56
C ARG A 152 -5.15 3.97 -14.65
N ASP A 153 -6.00 3.65 -13.65
CA ASP A 153 -6.65 2.35 -13.51
C ASP A 153 -8.08 2.49 -12.99
N GLU A 154 -9.04 1.83 -13.64
CA GLU A 154 -10.46 1.93 -13.36
C GLU A 154 -10.99 0.85 -12.38
N ARG A 155 -10.13 -0.08 -11.92
CA ARG A 155 -10.53 -1.21 -11.07
C ARG A 155 -10.84 -0.84 -9.62
N VAL A 156 -10.48 0.35 -9.18
CA VAL A 156 -10.77 0.80 -7.81
C VAL A 156 -12.24 1.15 -7.67
N HIS A 157 -12.97 0.38 -6.85
CA HIS A 157 -14.42 0.58 -6.65
C HIS A 157 -14.74 1.84 -5.83
N LYS A 158 -14.02 2.03 -4.71
CA LYS A 158 -14.14 3.21 -3.84
C LYS A 158 -12.77 3.64 -3.35
N ALA A 159 -12.59 4.95 -3.19
CA ALA A 159 -11.35 5.49 -2.64
C ALA A 159 -11.62 6.48 -1.52
N VAL A 160 -10.72 6.49 -0.52
CA VAL A 160 -10.68 7.45 0.56
C VAL A 160 -9.29 8.06 0.61
N VAL A 161 -9.23 9.38 0.64
CA VAL A 161 -7.97 10.11 0.78
C VAL A 161 -8.00 10.95 2.06
N VAL A 162 -6.98 10.79 2.90
CA VAL A 162 -6.83 11.53 4.13
C VAL A 162 -5.61 12.42 4.04
N SER A 163 -5.81 13.73 4.06
CA SER A 163 -4.73 14.74 3.99
C SER A 163 -3.76 14.49 2.82
N GLY A 164 -4.30 14.05 1.68
CA GLY A 164 -3.52 13.72 0.48
C GLY A 164 -2.91 14.96 -0.15
N LEU A 165 -1.71 14.80 -0.69
CA LEU A 165 -1.06 15.82 -1.51
C LEU A 165 -1.80 15.93 -2.85
N SER A 166 -2.60 16.97 -3.00
CA SER A 166 -3.45 17.19 -4.17
C SER A 166 -2.93 18.26 -5.14
N ASP A 167 -1.97 19.06 -4.69
CA ASP A 167 -1.33 20.11 -5.47
C ASP A 167 0.17 20.15 -5.15
N CYS A 168 0.96 19.60 -6.05
CA CYS A 168 2.41 19.55 -5.92
C CYS A 168 3.05 20.94 -6.06
N PHE A 169 2.48 21.82 -6.91
CA PHE A 169 3.01 23.17 -7.12
C PHE A 169 2.85 24.04 -5.87
N MET A 170 1.63 24.11 -5.33
CA MET A 170 1.40 24.81 -4.05
C MET A 170 2.25 24.24 -2.92
N SER A 171 2.36 22.93 -2.84
CA SER A 171 3.15 22.29 -1.79
C SER A 171 4.63 22.61 -1.91
N TYR A 172 5.17 22.67 -3.13
CA TYR A 172 6.54 23.07 -3.38
C TYR A 172 6.76 24.55 -3.04
N GLU A 173 5.85 25.43 -3.42
CA GLU A 173 5.96 26.88 -3.17
C GLU A 173 5.84 27.25 -1.69
N GLU A 174 4.92 26.61 -0.96
CA GLU A 174 4.56 27.01 0.40
C GLU A 174 5.28 26.23 1.51
N ARG A 175 5.90 25.08 1.20
CA ARG A 175 6.45 24.16 2.18
C ARG A 175 7.90 23.80 1.90
N SER A 176 8.81 24.29 2.74
CA SER A 176 10.26 24.03 2.60
C SER A 176 10.65 22.55 2.77
N ASP A 177 9.89 21.77 3.55
CA ASP A 177 10.06 20.34 3.68
C ASP A 177 9.71 19.62 2.37
N MET A 178 8.65 20.06 1.69
CA MET A 178 8.27 19.53 0.38
C MET A 178 9.27 19.91 -0.70
N GLN A 179 9.82 21.13 -0.70
CA GLN A 179 10.91 21.50 -1.61
C GLN A 179 12.08 20.53 -1.49
N THR A 180 12.52 20.23 -0.26
CA THR A 180 13.60 19.28 -0.02
C THR A 180 13.28 17.88 -0.58
N ILE A 181 12.04 17.41 -0.42
CA ILE A 181 11.59 16.12 -0.95
C ILE A 181 11.62 16.11 -2.47
N PHE A 182 11.02 17.11 -3.12
CA PHE A 182 10.98 17.21 -4.57
C PHE A 182 12.39 17.34 -5.16
N ASP A 183 13.24 18.19 -4.61
CA ASP A 183 14.62 18.38 -5.08
C ASP A 183 15.43 17.08 -4.95
N SER A 184 15.21 16.29 -3.89
CA SER A 184 15.99 15.07 -3.63
C SER A 184 15.47 13.83 -4.37
N LEU A 185 14.15 13.66 -4.49
CA LEU A 185 13.52 12.44 -5.02
C LEU A 185 13.06 12.58 -6.48
N VAL A 186 12.73 13.79 -6.89
CA VAL A 186 12.20 14.07 -8.22
C VAL A 186 13.21 14.85 -9.08
N GLY A 187 14.18 15.50 -8.46
CA GLY A 187 15.29 16.18 -9.14
C GLY A 187 15.04 17.65 -9.44
N GLY A 188 13.98 18.25 -8.89
CA GLY A 188 13.66 19.66 -9.08
C GLY A 188 12.23 20.04 -8.74
N SER A 189 11.82 21.23 -9.15
CA SER A 189 10.46 21.72 -8.95
C SER A 189 9.44 20.91 -9.77
N PRO A 190 8.15 20.90 -9.39
CA PRO A 190 7.10 20.25 -10.18
C PRO A 190 6.99 20.76 -11.63
N GLU A 191 7.46 21.96 -11.94
CA GLU A 191 7.52 22.51 -13.31
C GLU A 191 8.57 21.82 -14.19
N GLU A 192 9.57 21.21 -13.57
CA GLU A 192 10.68 20.52 -14.24
C GLU A 192 10.43 19.00 -14.37
N MET A 193 9.32 18.51 -13.80
CA MET A 193 8.93 17.11 -13.91
C MET A 193 8.48 16.80 -15.35
N PRO A 194 8.86 15.61 -15.89
CA PRO A 194 8.48 15.19 -17.23
C PRO A 194 6.99 14.92 -17.40
#